data_7e25daf4c60534cd75f8a4d6429616f5
#
_entry.id   7e25daf4c60534cd75f8a4d6429616f5
#
_cell.length_a   1.000
_cell.length_b   1.000
_cell.length_c   1.000
_cell.angle_alpha   90.00
_cell.angle_beta   90.00
_cell.angle_gamma   90.00
#
_symmetry.space_group_name_H-M   'P 1'
#
loop_
_entity.id
_entity.type
_entity.pdbx_description
1 polymer ?
#
loop_
_entity_poly.entity_id
_entity_poly.type
_entity_poly.pdbx_seq_one_letter_code
_entity_poly.pdbx_strand_id
1 'polypeptide(L)'
;MPSVRRDHRPYVVKQAFLRFENFFVDRFLRPQFEQLGRGHRFMRPWYVELFGSPIRLGDYATVIATPDARIRMSIWPAGTAMGDIAIGNYALICPGVRISSGARIRIGDSSMLAHGVYVTDADWHGLHDRVDLGKTAPVTIGDNVWLGDRVMVCKGVSIGDNSVVGAGSVVVSDIHENVVAAGNPARVIRRLDPDEPLRTRKDWYKDPGALSRDFRIWDREMLKGNTFGHWLRHLIKPAPRD
;
A
#
# COMPACT_ATOMS: atom_id res chain seq x y z
N MET A 1 31.06 -17.23 3.05
CA MET A 1 29.70 -16.75 3.19
C MET A 1 29.14 -16.56 1.79
N PRO A 2 27.89 -16.95 1.48
CA PRO A 2 27.32 -16.65 0.17
C PRO A 2 27.26 -15.13 0.02
N SER A 3 27.66 -14.62 -1.15
CA SER A 3 27.58 -13.20 -1.44
C SER A 3 26.11 -12.79 -1.53
N VAL A 4 25.68 -11.95 -0.61
CA VAL A 4 24.35 -11.35 -0.68
C VAL A 4 24.39 -10.25 -1.74
N ARG A 5 23.48 -10.29 -2.72
CA ARG A 5 23.30 -9.18 -3.67
C ARG A 5 23.09 -7.88 -2.91
N ARG A 6 23.85 -6.86 -3.24
CA ARG A 6 23.80 -5.56 -2.58
C ARG A 6 23.53 -4.44 -3.57
N ASP A 7 23.09 -3.33 -3.02
CA ASP A 7 22.94 -2.10 -3.79
C ASP A 7 24.33 -1.52 -4.09
N HIS A 8 24.71 -1.47 -5.37
CA HIS A 8 26.02 -0.96 -5.82
C HIS A 8 26.05 0.54 -6.06
N ARG A 9 24.90 1.22 -5.90
CA ARG A 9 24.85 2.68 -6.11
C ARG A 9 25.72 3.40 -5.09
N PRO A 10 26.52 4.39 -5.49
CA PRO A 10 27.10 5.33 -4.55
C PRO A 10 25.99 6.02 -3.72
N TYR A 11 26.29 6.33 -2.45
CA TYR A 11 25.31 7.00 -1.56
C TYR A 11 24.69 8.25 -2.19
N VAL A 12 25.50 9.08 -2.85
CA VAL A 12 25.03 10.31 -3.51
C VAL A 12 24.02 10.01 -4.63
N VAL A 13 24.21 8.94 -5.38
CA VAL A 13 23.28 8.50 -6.43
C VAL A 13 21.95 8.05 -5.81
N LYS A 14 21.99 7.29 -4.72
CA LYS A 14 20.78 6.90 -3.99
C LYS A 14 20.03 8.14 -3.48
N GLN A 15 20.74 9.11 -2.90
CA GLN A 15 20.10 10.33 -2.41
C GLN A 15 19.51 11.17 -3.55
N ALA A 16 20.17 11.28 -4.69
CA ALA A 16 19.63 11.95 -5.87
C ALA A 16 18.35 11.26 -6.38
N PHE A 17 18.33 9.93 -6.40
CA PHE A 17 17.16 9.15 -6.79
C PHE A 17 15.98 9.37 -5.84
N LEU A 18 16.20 9.36 -4.51
CA LEU A 18 15.14 9.64 -3.53
C LEU A 18 14.60 11.08 -3.66
N ARG A 19 15.46 12.06 -3.96
CA ARG A 19 15.03 13.44 -4.24
C ARG A 19 14.18 13.50 -5.51
N PHE A 20 14.55 12.75 -6.53
CA PHE A 20 13.77 12.67 -7.78
C PHE A 20 12.39 12.02 -7.54
N GLU A 21 12.31 10.94 -6.75
CA GLU A 21 11.03 10.35 -6.36
C GLU A 21 10.12 11.37 -5.67
N ASN A 22 10.64 12.11 -4.70
CA ASN A 22 9.88 13.14 -3.99
C ASN A 22 9.44 14.27 -4.93
N PHE A 23 10.33 14.76 -5.80
CA PHE A 23 9.99 15.75 -6.82
C PHE A 23 8.85 15.23 -7.73
N PHE A 24 8.93 13.98 -8.18
CA PHE A 24 7.88 13.38 -9.01
C PHE A 24 6.54 13.35 -8.28
N VAL A 25 6.54 12.93 -7.01
CA VAL A 25 5.33 12.93 -6.18
C VAL A 25 4.74 14.32 -6.08
N ASP A 26 5.54 15.31 -5.69
CA ASP A 26 5.07 16.68 -5.48
C ASP A 26 4.55 17.32 -6.77
N ARG A 27 5.21 17.04 -7.90
CA ARG A 27 4.87 17.66 -9.18
C ARG A 27 3.73 16.98 -9.92
N PHE A 28 3.65 15.65 -9.85
CA PHE A 28 2.76 14.87 -10.72
C PHE A 28 1.67 14.09 -9.96
N LEU A 29 1.94 13.57 -8.76
CA LEU A 29 0.95 12.80 -8.03
C LEU A 29 0.14 13.67 -7.06
N ARG A 30 0.78 14.56 -6.30
CA ARG A 30 0.10 15.42 -5.32
C ARG A 30 -1.12 16.16 -5.88
N PRO A 31 -1.09 16.75 -7.08
CA PRO A 31 -2.26 17.42 -7.65
C PRO A 31 -3.45 16.50 -7.95
N GLN A 32 -3.24 15.18 -8.00
CA GLN A 32 -4.28 14.19 -8.27
C GLN A 32 -4.95 13.67 -6.99
N PHE A 33 -4.37 13.95 -5.81
CA PHE A 33 -5.00 13.66 -4.53
C PHE A 33 -5.84 14.86 -4.07
N GLU A 34 -7.03 14.60 -3.54
CA GLU A 34 -7.79 15.59 -2.76
C GLU A 34 -7.02 16.00 -1.51
N GLN A 35 -6.39 15.02 -0.87
CA GLN A 35 -5.51 15.22 0.27
C GLN A 35 -4.36 14.22 0.23
N LEU A 36 -3.13 14.72 0.30
CA LEU A 36 -1.92 13.92 0.48
C LEU A 36 -1.21 14.38 1.76
N GLY A 37 -1.22 13.52 2.77
CA GLY A 37 -0.64 13.75 4.09
C GLY A 37 0.87 14.01 4.04
N ARG A 38 1.40 14.58 5.12
CA ARG A 38 2.84 14.85 5.29
C ARG A 38 3.61 13.56 5.54
N GLY A 39 4.92 13.59 5.31
CA GLY A 39 5.83 12.50 5.64
C GLY A 39 5.58 11.20 4.85
N HIS A 40 4.75 11.25 3.83
CA HIS A 40 4.50 10.12 2.94
C HIS A 40 5.80 9.67 2.27
N ARG A 41 5.88 8.40 1.94
CA ARG A 41 7.00 7.81 1.21
C ARG A 41 6.48 7.02 0.02
N PHE A 42 6.86 7.42 -1.19
CA PHE A 42 6.60 6.67 -2.40
C PHE A 42 7.89 6.06 -2.91
N MET A 43 7.85 4.79 -3.25
CA MET A 43 8.91 4.10 -3.96
C MET A 43 8.46 3.87 -5.40
N ARG A 44 9.24 4.38 -6.36
CA ARG A 44 8.93 4.35 -7.80
C ARG A 44 7.56 4.95 -8.13
N PRO A 45 7.30 6.21 -7.76
CA PRO A 45 5.99 6.86 -7.85
C PRO A 45 5.40 6.90 -9.27
N TRP A 46 6.20 6.79 -10.31
CA TRP A 46 5.76 6.74 -11.71
C TRP A 46 5.00 5.46 -12.10
N TYR A 47 4.90 4.48 -11.20
CA TYR A 47 4.05 3.29 -11.34
C TYR A 47 2.81 3.35 -10.45
N VAL A 48 2.45 4.53 -9.95
CA VAL A 48 1.20 4.79 -9.24
C VAL A 48 0.23 5.46 -10.21
N GLU A 49 -0.93 4.87 -10.40
CA GLU A 49 -2.00 5.34 -11.29
C GLU A 49 -3.20 5.76 -10.44
N LEU A 50 -3.61 7.01 -10.58
CA LEU A 50 -4.77 7.58 -9.93
C LEU A 50 -5.78 7.97 -11.01
N PHE A 51 -7.05 7.67 -10.78
CA PHE A 51 -8.15 8.02 -11.68
C PHE A 51 -9.38 8.45 -10.90
N GLY A 52 -9.93 9.62 -11.21
CA GLY A 52 -11.07 10.18 -10.51
C GLY A 52 -10.71 10.82 -9.16
N SER A 53 -11.69 11.40 -8.49
CA SER A 53 -11.57 12.15 -7.23
C SER A 53 -12.90 12.04 -6.47
N PRO A 54 -12.90 12.07 -5.12
CA PRO A 54 -11.79 12.38 -4.22
C PRO A 54 -10.98 11.14 -3.77
N ILE A 55 -9.66 11.22 -3.83
CA ILE A 55 -8.74 10.24 -3.25
C ILE A 55 -7.92 10.92 -2.14
N ARG A 56 -7.98 10.40 -0.93
CA ARG A 56 -7.27 10.95 0.25
C ARG A 56 -6.31 9.91 0.83
N LEU A 57 -5.10 10.34 1.13
CA LEU A 57 -4.06 9.53 1.76
C LEU A 57 -3.50 10.28 2.97
N GLY A 58 -3.48 9.62 4.12
CA GLY A 58 -3.06 10.19 5.40
C GLY A 58 -1.56 10.38 5.56
N ASP A 59 -1.17 10.87 6.73
CA ASP A 59 0.21 11.18 7.10
C ASP A 59 1.06 9.89 7.19
N TYR A 60 2.33 10.00 6.83
CA TYR A 60 3.35 8.94 6.94
C TYR A 60 2.99 7.64 6.23
N ALA A 61 2.08 7.68 5.27
CA ALA A 61 1.78 6.51 4.45
C ALA A 61 2.97 6.12 3.58
N THR A 62 3.16 4.82 3.40
CA THR A 62 4.19 4.25 2.53
C THR A 62 3.52 3.55 1.34
N VAL A 63 3.87 3.96 0.13
CA VAL A 63 3.36 3.39 -1.12
C VAL A 63 4.53 2.83 -1.91
N ILE A 64 4.48 1.54 -2.23
CA ILE A 64 5.54 0.84 -2.94
C ILE A 64 4.97 0.33 -4.26
N ALA A 65 5.52 0.80 -5.38
CA ALA A 65 5.14 0.33 -6.70
C ALA A 65 6.33 -0.32 -7.42
N THR A 66 6.04 -1.22 -8.36
CA THR A 66 7.04 -1.86 -9.22
C THR A 66 6.58 -1.87 -10.68
N PRO A 67 7.48 -2.04 -11.67
CA PRO A 67 7.11 -2.03 -13.08
C PRO A 67 6.04 -3.07 -13.44
N ASP A 68 6.15 -4.24 -12.84
CA ASP A 68 5.31 -5.42 -13.03
C ASP A 68 4.07 -5.45 -12.13
N ALA A 69 4.04 -4.60 -11.08
CA ALA A 69 2.96 -4.55 -10.10
C ALA A 69 2.65 -3.09 -9.70
N ARG A 70 1.92 -2.40 -10.58
CA ARG A 70 1.52 -0.99 -10.40
C ARG A 70 0.48 -0.86 -9.29
N ILE A 71 0.50 0.28 -8.61
CA ILE A 71 -0.59 0.68 -7.71
C ILE A 71 -1.67 1.36 -8.54
N ARG A 72 -2.93 0.99 -8.32
CA ARG A 72 -4.08 1.65 -8.97
C ARG A 72 -5.15 2.01 -7.97
N MET A 73 -5.50 3.28 -7.92
CA MET A 73 -6.65 3.78 -7.17
C MET A 73 -7.57 4.49 -8.14
N SER A 74 -8.80 4.00 -8.26
CA SER A 74 -9.73 4.51 -9.25
C SER A 74 -11.11 4.77 -8.66
N ILE A 75 -11.67 5.92 -9.01
CA ILE A 75 -13.03 6.31 -8.67
C ILE A 75 -13.84 6.38 -9.95
N TRP A 76 -14.96 5.69 -9.93
CA TRP A 76 -15.89 5.61 -11.05
C TRP A 76 -17.27 6.07 -10.62
N PRO A 77 -18.01 6.77 -11.48
CA PRO A 77 -19.39 7.04 -11.20
C PRO A 77 -20.20 5.73 -11.18
N ALA A 78 -21.10 5.61 -10.20
CA ALA A 78 -22.05 4.50 -10.12
C ALA A 78 -23.46 5.10 -10.05
N GLY A 79 -24.11 5.24 -11.18
CA GLY A 79 -25.37 5.99 -11.31
C GLY A 79 -25.17 7.47 -10.99
N THR A 80 -25.92 7.99 -9.99
CA THR A 80 -25.81 9.37 -9.51
C THR A 80 -24.74 9.54 -8.41
N ALA A 81 -24.20 8.44 -7.87
CA ALA A 81 -23.17 8.47 -6.83
C ALA A 81 -21.78 8.54 -7.43
N MET A 82 -20.89 9.23 -6.74
CA MET A 82 -19.45 9.22 -7.02
C MET A 82 -18.75 8.40 -5.95
N GLY A 83 -17.79 7.59 -6.35
CA GLY A 83 -16.94 6.88 -5.42
C GLY A 83 -16.10 7.83 -4.55
N ASP A 84 -15.56 7.30 -3.48
CA ASP A 84 -14.72 8.02 -2.53
C ASP A 84 -13.70 7.05 -1.91
N ILE A 85 -12.42 7.40 -1.94
CA ILE A 85 -11.35 6.61 -1.33
C ILE A 85 -10.66 7.46 -0.27
N ALA A 86 -10.64 6.96 0.98
CA ALA A 86 -9.84 7.55 2.02
C ALA A 86 -9.02 6.47 2.75
N ILE A 87 -7.72 6.72 2.84
CA ILE A 87 -6.73 5.85 3.47
C ILE A 87 -6.10 6.63 4.62
N GLY A 88 -6.08 6.04 5.80
CA GLY A 88 -5.60 6.64 7.03
C GLY A 88 -4.09 6.85 7.08
N ASN A 89 -3.64 7.30 8.24
CA ASN A 89 -2.25 7.59 8.53
C ASN A 89 -1.42 6.30 8.65
N TYR A 90 -0.14 6.39 8.41
CA TYR A 90 0.82 5.27 8.58
C TYR A 90 0.51 4.03 7.73
N ALA A 91 -0.44 4.09 6.80
CA ALA A 91 -0.80 2.96 5.96
C ALA A 91 0.40 2.45 5.13
N LEU A 92 0.43 1.14 4.87
CA LEU A 92 1.38 0.52 3.95
C LEU A 92 0.63 -0.05 2.76
N ILE A 93 0.99 0.41 1.57
CA ILE A 93 0.41 -0.06 0.30
C ILE A 93 1.52 -0.68 -0.53
N CYS A 94 1.48 -2.01 -0.65
CA CYS A 94 2.48 -2.81 -1.34
C CYS A 94 2.21 -2.91 -2.86
N PRO A 95 3.19 -3.39 -3.65
CA PRO A 95 3.04 -3.47 -5.11
C PRO A 95 1.79 -4.24 -5.55
N GLY A 96 1.17 -3.79 -6.64
CA GLY A 96 0.02 -4.46 -7.24
C GLY A 96 -1.33 -4.21 -6.55
N VAL A 97 -1.36 -3.44 -5.48
CA VAL A 97 -2.62 -3.07 -4.82
C VAL A 97 -3.50 -2.29 -5.79
N ARG A 98 -4.78 -2.70 -5.85
CA ARG A 98 -5.83 -2.05 -6.62
C ARG A 98 -7.00 -1.70 -5.71
N ILE A 99 -7.44 -0.45 -5.76
CA ILE A 99 -8.60 0.05 -5.01
C ILE A 99 -9.53 0.70 -6.03
N SER A 100 -10.75 0.19 -6.14
CA SER A 100 -11.73 0.68 -7.12
C SER A 100 -13.04 1.00 -6.42
N SER A 101 -13.43 2.28 -6.42
CA SER A 101 -14.60 2.77 -5.69
C SER A 101 -15.67 3.31 -6.63
N GLY A 102 -16.90 2.85 -6.44
CA GLY A 102 -18.11 3.40 -7.00
C GLY A 102 -19.04 4.01 -5.93
N ALA A 103 -18.75 3.76 -4.64
CA ALA A 103 -19.50 4.29 -3.51
C ALA A 103 -18.57 4.94 -2.47
N ARG A 104 -17.95 4.13 -1.62
CA ARG A 104 -17.05 4.63 -0.58
C ARG A 104 -16.15 3.53 -0.03
N ILE A 105 -14.83 3.74 -0.07
CA ILE A 105 -13.84 2.86 0.56
C ILE A 105 -13.10 3.65 1.65
N ARG A 106 -13.11 3.12 2.86
CA ARG A 106 -12.36 3.62 4.01
C ARG A 106 -11.36 2.58 4.48
N ILE A 107 -10.12 3.00 4.68
CA ILE A 107 -9.04 2.17 5.22
C ILE A 107 -8.43 2.94 6.38
N GLY A 108 -8.44 2.35 7.57
CA GLY A 108 -8.01 2.97 8.81
C GLY A 108 -6.50 3.15 8.93
N ASP A 109 -6.10 3.75 10.03
CA ASP A 109 -4.71 4.06 10.37
C ASP A 109 -3.87 2.79 10.54
N SER A 110 -2.60 2.84 10.20
CA SER A 110 -1.62 1.74 10.34
C SER A 110 -1.95 0.46 9.56
N SER A 111 -3.00 0.45 8.75
CA SER A 111 -3.39 -0.74 7.99
C SER A 111 -2.42 -1.05 6.86
N MET A 112 -2.23 -2.33 6.59
CA MET A 112 -1.25 -2.84 5.65
C MET A 112 -1.94 -3.69 4.57
N LEU A 113 -1.75 -3.27 3.33
CA LEU A 113 -2.21 -3.97 2.14
C LEU A 113 -1.00 -4.61 1.46
N ALA A 114 -0.88 -5.94 1.57
CA ALA A 114 0.21 -6.69 0.96
C ALA A 114 0.10 -6.73 -0.57
N HIS A 115 1.03 -7.42 -1.22
CA HIS A 115 1.11 -7.48 -2.67
C HIS A 115 -0.20 -7.96 -3.30
N GLY A 116 -0.65 -7.24 -4.33
CA GLY A 116 -1.78 -7.65 -5.16
C GLY A 116 -3.16 -7.62 -4.48
N VAL A 117 -3.29 -7.00 -3.30
CA VAL A 117 -4.61 -6.81 -2.65
C VAL A 117 -5.54 -6.02 -3.57
N TYR A 118 -6.78 -6.50 -3.69
CA TYR A 118 -7.84 -5.79 -4.41
C TYR A 118 -9.00 -5.46 -3.45
N VAL A 119 -9.38 -4.19 -3.41
CA VAL A 119 -10.53 -3.70 -2.66
C VAL A 119 -11.51 -3.06 -3.65
N THR A 120 -12.78 -3.50 -3.62
CA THR A 120 -13.83 -2.92 -4.45
C THR A 120 -15.14 -2.83 -3.68
N ASP A 121 -15.87 -1.74 -3.91
CA ASP A 121 -17.18 -1.49 -3.32
C ASP A 121 -18.33 -1.60 -4.35
N ALA A 122 -18.07 -2.22 -5.49
CA ALA A 122 -19.02 -2.34 -6.59
C ALA A 122 -18.93 -3.69 -7.31
N ASP A 123 -20.06 -4.15 -7.87
CA ASP A 123 -20.11 -5.31 -8.76
C ASP A 123 -19.71 -4.97 -10.21
N TRP A 124 -19.78 -3.70 -10.59
CA TRP A 124 -19.51 -3.14 -11.92
C TRP A 124 -20.48 -3.57 -13.04
N HIS A 125 -21.24 -4.64 -12.85
CA HIS A 125 -22.26 -5.12 -13.78
C HIS A 125 -23.45 -5.73 -13.01
N GLY A 126 -24.64 -5.61 -13.54
CA GLY A 126 -25.83 -6.25 -13.01
C GLY A 126 -25.79 -7.77 -13.16
N LEU A 127 -26.44 -8.51 -12.27
CA LEU A 127 -26.45 -9.99 -12.32
C LEU A 127 -27.28 -10.53 -13.50
N HIS A 128 -28.37 -9.86 -13.87
CA HIS A 128 -29.26 -10.25 -14.95
C HIS A 128 -29.10 -9.35 -16.17
N ASP A 129 -28.97 -8.07 -15.97
CA ASP A 129 -28.63 -7.09 -17.01
C ASP A 129 -27.12 -6.76 -16.91
N ARG A 130 -26.35 -7.25 -17.87
CA ARG A 130 -24.88 -7.09 -17.89
C ARG A 130 -24.41 -5.74 -18.40
N VAL A 131 -25.29 -4.94 -18.97
CA VAL A 131 -25.01 -3.59 -19.44
C VAL A 131 -25.35 -2.52 -18.41
N ASP A 132 -26.15 -2.88 -17.42
CA ASP A 132 -26.42 -2.03 -16.27
C ASP A 132 -25.25 -2.03 -15.28
N LEU A 133 -25.07 -0.91 -14.59
CA LEU A 133 -24.12 -0.81 -13.49
C LEU A 133 -24.60 -1.68 -12.33
N GLY A 134 -23.70 -2.48 -11.80
CA GLY A 134 -24.00 -3.37 -10.69
C GLY A 134 -24.22 -2.60 -9.38
N LYS A 135 -24.63 -3.34 -8.35
CA LYS A 135 -24.86 -2.75 -7.02
C LYS A 135 -23.54 -2.32 -6.38
N THR A 136 -23.59 -1.19 -5.70
CA THR A 136 -22.51 -0.69 -4.86
C THR A 136 -22.89 -0.77 -3.39
N ALA A 137 -21.91 -1.01 -2.52
CA ALA A 137 -22.06 -0.92 -1.07
C ALA A 137 -20.70 -0.58 -0.44
N PRO A 138 -20.65 0.38 0.51
CA PRO A 138 -19.41 0.84 1.09
C PRO A 138 -18.55 -0.28 1.68
N VAL A 139 -17.23 -0.10 1.62
CA VAL A 139 -16.25 -0.97 2.29
C VAL A 139 -15.55 -0.17 3.38
N THR A 140 -15.47 -0.75 4.57
CA THR A 140 -14.75 -0.18 5.71
C THR A 140 -13.72 -1.18 6.22
N ILE A 141 -12.46 -0.77 6.23
CA ILE A 141 -11.35 -1.52 6.81
C ILE A 141 -10.85 -0.69 7.98
N GLY A 142 -10.86 -1.26 9.18
CA GLY A 142 -10.51 -0.60 10.43
C GLY A 142 -9.03 -0.28 10.54
N ASP A 143 -8.62 0.10 11.75
CA ASP A 143 -7.25 0.45 12.08
C ASP A 143 -6.39 -0.82 12.26
N ASN A 144 -5.11 -0.72 11.91
CA ASN A 144 -4.12 -1.80 12.09
C ASN A 144 -4.53 -3.15 11.46
N VAL A 145 -5.30 -3.12 10.39
CA VAL A 145 -5.70 -4.33 9.66
C VAL A 145 -4.56 -4.76 8.72
N TRP A 146 -4.26 -6.05 8.70
CA TRP A 146 -3.32 -6.62 7.76
C TRP A 146 -4.03 -7.50 6.72
N LEU A 147 -4.10 -7.03 5.49
CA LEU A 147 -4.53 -7.81 4.34
C LEU A 147 -3.33 -8.50 3.71
N GLY A 148 -3.30 -9.83 3.75
CA GLY A 148 -2.26 -10.66 3.16
C GLY A 148 -2.22 -10.59 1.63
N ASP A 149 -1.22 -11.21 1.03
CA ASP A 149 -1.03 -11.22 -0.43
C ASP A 149 -2.28 -11.66 -1.18
N ARG A 150 -2.66 -10.90 -2.21
CA ARG A 150 -3.79 -11.20 -3.11
C ARG A 150 -5.13 -11.39 -2.40
N VAL A 151 -5.32 -10.78 -1.25
CA VAL A 151 -6.64 -10.71 -0.62
C VAL A 151 -7.56 -9.87 -1.51
N MET A 152 -8.79 -10.35 -1.69
CA MET A 152 -9.87 -9.59 -2.33
C MET A 152 -10.91 -9.21 -1.27
N VAL A 153 -11.24 -7.92 -1.18
CA VAL A 153 -12.33 -7.41 -0.34
C VAL A 153 -13.44 -6.92 -1.26
N CYS A 154 -14.61 -7.54 -1.12
CA CYS A 154 -15.79 -7.24 -1.92
C CYS A 154 -16.64 -6.14 -1.28
N LYS A 155 -17.57 -5.61 -2.05
CA LYS A 155 -18.52 -4.57 -1.63
C LYS A 155 -19.30 -4.92 -0.37
N GLY A 156 -19.63 -3.92 0.43
CA GLY A 156 -20.49 -4.04 1.62
C GLY A 156 -19.84 -4.71 2.81
N VAL A 157 -18.51 -4.87 2.80
CA VAL A 157 -17.76 -5.55 3.86
C VAL A 157 -17.19 -4.54 4.84
N SER A 158 -17.29 -4.86 6.14
CA SER A 158 -16.57 -4.22 7.24
C SER A 158 -15.55 -5.21 7.83
N ILE A 159 -14.29 -4.76 7.97
CA ILE A 159 -13.22 -5.51 8.65
C ILE A 159 -12.83 -4.72 9.89
N GLY A 160 -13.01 -5.32 11.07
CA GLY A 160 -12.73 -4.70 12.35
C GLY A 160 -11.24 -4.53 12.63
N ASP A 161 -10.92 -3.67 13.58
CA ASP A 161 -9.57 -3.27 13.95
C ASP A 161 -8.68 -4.46 14.33
N ASN A 162 -7.38 -4.30 14.13
CA ASN A 162 -6.33 -5.27 14.46
C ASN A 162 -6.47 -6.65 13.76
N SER A 163 -7.41 -6.81 12.83
CA SER A 163 -7.64 -8.11 12.21
C SER A 163 -6.64 -8.41 11.12
N VAL A 164 -6.37 -9.68 10.91
CA VAL A 164 -5.49 -10.20 9.87
C VAL A 164 -6.30 -11.04 8.89
N VAL A 165 -6.19 -10.77 7.60
CA VAL A 165 -6.77 -11.59 6.54
C VAL A 165 -5.66 -12.33 5.82
N GLY A 166 -5.70 -13.66 5.89
CA GLY A 166 -4.69 -14.53 5.29
C GLY A 166 -4.60 -14.39 3.76
N ALA A 167 -3.43 -14.64 3.21
CA ALA A 167 -3.16 -14.51 1.77
C ALA A 167 -4.14 -15.32 0.90
N GLY A 168 -4.51 -14.78 -0.26
CA GLY A 168 -5.41 -15.41 -1.22
C GLY A 168 -6.88 -15.48 -0.79
N SER A 169 -7.25 -14.86 0.31
CA SER A 169 -8.63 -14.89 0.82
C SER A 169 -9.55 -13.97 0.04
N VAL A 170 -10.83 -14.36 -0.02
CA VAL A 170 -11.92 -13.55 -0.59
C VAL A 170 -12.92 -13.20 0.51
N VAL A 171 -12.96 -11.90 0.86
CA VAL A 171 -13.82 -11.38 1.92
C VAL A 171 -15.13 -10.90 1.31
N VAL A 172 -16.23 -11.60 1.62
CA VAL A 172 -17.59 -11.32 1.13
C VAL A 172 -18.57 -11.07 2.26
N SER A 173 -18.11 -11.10 3.51
CA SER A 173 -18.91 -10.83 4.72
C SER A 173 -18.01 -10.17 5.77
N ASP A 174 -18.63 -9.51 6.72
CA ASP A 174 -17.93 -8.80 7.79
C ASP A 174 -16.99 -9.70 8.58
N ILE A 175 -15.87 -9.12 8.97
CA ILE A 175 -14.86 -9.73 9.85
C ILE A 175 -14.78 -8.86 11.11
N HIS A 176 -14.97 -9.50 12.27
CA HIS A 176 -14.89 -8.82 13.56
C HIS A 176 -13.46 -8.37 13.86
N GLU A 177 -13.32 -7.48 14.79
CA GLU A 177 -12.03 -7.01 15.29
C GLU A 177 -11.23 -8.13 16.01
N ASN A 178 -9.91 -7.96 16.07
CA ASN A 178 -8.99 -8.81 16.82
C ASN A 178 -9.06 -10.31 16.43
N VAL A 179 -9.19 -10.59 15.13
CA VAL A 179 -9.24 -11.96 14.61
C VAL A 179 -8.27 -12.18 13.46
N VAL A 180 -7.97 -13.44 13.22
CA VAL A 180 -7.37 -13.92 11.98
C VAL A 180 -8.45 -14.64 11.18
N ALA A 181 -8.69 -14.19 9.95
CA ALA A 181 -9.61 -14.82 9.01
C ALA A 181 -8.86 -15.28 7.75
N ALA A 182 -9.30 -16.36 7.12
CA ALA A 182 -8.70 -16.82 5.87
C ALA A 182 -9.68 -17.65 5.04
N GLY A 183 -9.36 -17.87 3.77
CA GLY A 183 -10.07 -18.74 2.85
C GLY A 183 -10.91 -18.02 1.80
N ASN A 184 -11.56 -18.82 0.94
CA ASN A 184 -12.51 -18.35 -0.07
C ASN A 184 -13.81 -19.15 0.02
N PRO A 185 -14.88 -18.60 0.60
CA PRO A 185 -14.93 -17.29 1.26
C PRO A 185 -14.15 -17.26 2.59
N ALA A 186 -13.64 -16.09 2.98
CA ALA A 186 -12.91 -15.90 4.22
C ALA A 186 -13.79 -16.21 5.45
N ARG A 187 -13.22 -16.91 6.42
CA ARG A 187 -13.86 -17.24 7.71
C ARG A 187 -12.85 -17.00 8.83
N VAL A 188 -13.36 -16.63 10.00
CA VAL A 188 -12.53 -16.49 11.20
C VAL A 188 -11.95 -17.87 11.56
N ILE A 189 -10.62 -17.94 11.67
CA ILE A 189 -9.89 -19.18 12.03
C ILE A 189 -9.36 -19.14 13.46
N ARG A 190 -9.12 -17.94 14.01
CA ARG A 190 -8.75 -17.75 15.43
C ARG A 190 -8.95 -16.30 15.87
N ARG A 191 -8.99 -16.07 17.17
CA ARG A 191 -8.90 -14.74 17.78
C ARG A 191 -7.44 -14.42 18.08
N LEU A 192 -7.11 -13.14 18.08
CA LEU A 192 -5.82 -12.68 18.61
C LEU A 192 -5.85 -12.77 20.12
N ASP A 193 -4.69 -13.04 20.71
CA ASP A 193 -4.55 -13.09 22.15
C ASP A 193 -4.62 -11.65 22.72
N PRO A 194 -5.60 -11.33 23.59
CA PRO A 194 -5.75 -10.00 24.15
C PRO A 194 -4.60 -9.58 25.10
N ASP A 195 -3.85 -10.55 25.62
CA ASP A 195 -2.74 -10.30 26.54
C ASP A 195 -1.42 -10.01 25.81
N GLU A 196 -1.35 -10.28 24.47
CA GLU A 196 -0.21 -9.93 23.67
C GLU A 196 -0.24 -8.44 23.23
N PRO A 197 0.81 -7.65 23.53
CA PRO A 197 0.84 -6.25 23.19
C PRO A 197 0.91 -6.03 21.68
N LEU A 198 -0.05 -5.31 21.13
CA LEU A 198 -0.05 -4.91 19.73
C LEU A 198 0.88 -3.72 19.50
N ARG A 199 1.76 -3.84 18.53
CA ARG A 199 2.56 -2.73 18.00
C ARG A 199 2.08 -2.42 16.59
N THR A 200 1.79 -1.17 16.33
CA THR A 200 1.30 -0.71 15.04
C THR A 200 2.38 0.04 14.27
N ARG A 201 2.14 0.35 13.02
CA ARG A 201 3.04 1.19 12.22
C ARG A 201 3.18 2.60 12.81
N LYS A 202 2.15 3.13 13.46
CA LYS A 202 2.20 4.41 14.20
C LYS A 202 3.32 4.42 15.23
N ASP A 203 3.56 3.30 15.93
CA ASP A 203 4.64 3.19 16.92
C ASP A 203 6.03 3.39 16.33
N TRP A 204 6.21 3.01 15.05
CA TRP A 204 7.45 3.22 14.33
C TRP A 204 7.71 4.71 14.04
N TYR A 205 6.65 5.51 13.95
CA TYR A 205 6.72 6.94 13.65
C TYR A 205 6.57 7.84 14.89
N LYS A 206 6.79 7.33 16.11
CA LYS A 206 6.76 8.14 17.33
C LYS A 206 7.76 9.31 17.29
N ASP A 207 8.94 9.09 16.70
CA ASP A 207 9.92 10.13 16.35
C ASP A 207 10.31 10.02 14.87
N PRO A 208 9.58 10.68 13.95
CA PRO A 208 9.89 10.63 12.53
C PRO A 208 11.26 11.21 12.18
N GLY A 209 11.75 12.14 13.01
CA GLY A 209 13.07 12.74 12.84
C GLY A 209 14.19 11.75 13.15
N ALA A 210 14.09 11.02 14.26
CA ALA A 210 15.02 9.95 14.61
C ALA A 210 14.98 8.85 13.53
N LEU A 211 13.80 8.35 13.18
CA LEU A 211 13.63 7.35 12.13
C LEU A 211 14.30 7.75 10.82
N SER A 212 14.11 8.99 10.39
CA SER A 212 14.76 9.51 9.16
C SER A 212 16.28 9.60 9.28
N ARG A 213 16.81 9.91 10.48
CA ARG A 213 18.27 9.90 10.73
C ARG A 213 18.82 8.49 10.66
N ASP A 214 18.14 7.53 11.29
CA ASP A 214 18.55 6.12 11.32
C ASP A 214 18.59 5.53 9.91
N PHE A 215 17.56 5.75 9.10
CA PHE A 215 17.58 5.32 7.69
C PHE A 215 18.74 5.93 6.91
N ARG A 216 19.08 7.20 7.12
CA ARG A 216 20.23 7.83 6.46
C ARG A 216 21.57 7.23 6.91
N ILE A 217 21.69 6.90 8.19
CA ILE A 217 22.88 6.25 8.74
C ILE A 217 23.02 4.84 8.14
N TRP A 218 21.96 4.05 8.15
CA TRP A 218 21.95 2.71 7.56
C TRP A 218 22.26 2.74 6.07
N ASP A 219 21.66 3.64 5.32
CA ASP A 219 21.97 3.81 3.89
C ASP A 219 23.44 4.14 3.66
N ARG A 220 24.01 5.02 4.47
CA ARG A 220 25.42 5.41 4.37
C ARG A 220 26.34 4.24 4.66
N GLU A 221 26.06 3.47 5.70
CA GLU A 221 26.88 2.29 6.06
C GLU A 221 26.73 1.17 5.03
N MET A 222 25.50 0.86 4.59
CA MET A 222 25.28 -0.17 3.57
C MET A 222 25.94 0.15 2.23
N LEU A 223 26.02 1.43 1.86
CA LEU A 223 26.58 1.87 0.58
C LEU A 223 28.04 2.32 0.70
N LYS A 224 28.65 2.15 1.88
CA LYS A 224 30.05 2.50 2.13
C LYS A 224 30.98 1.76 1.19
N GLY A 225 31.88 2.49 0.57
CA GLY A 225 32.84 1.94 -0.40
C GLY A 225 32.30 1.78 -1.82
N ASN A 226 31.03 2.03 -2.08
CA ASN A 226 30.50 2.06 -3.44
C ASN A 226 31.02 3.27 -4.20
N THR A 227 31.61 3.03 -5.37
CA THR A 227 32.11 4.07 -6.27
C THR A 227 31.31 4.14 -7.57
N PHE A 228 31.37 5.26 -8.27
CA PHE A 228 30.76 5.41 -9.59
C PHE A 228 31.27 4.38 -10.60
N GLY A 229 32.58 4.12 -10.61
CA GLY A 229 33.19 3.14 -11.53
C GLY A 229 32.69 1.72 -11.25
N HIS A 230 32.55 1.34 -9.99
CA HIS A 230 32.03 0.03 -9.60
C HIS A 230 30.55 -0.12 -9.96
N TRP A 231 29.75 0.91 -9.70
CA TRP A 231 28.35 0.94 -10.07
C TRP A 231 28.14 0.86 -11.58
N LEU A 232 28.89 1.64 -12.37
CA LEU A 232 28.82 1.60 -13.83
C LEU A 232 29.22 0.23 -14.39
N ARG A 233 30.31 -0.33 -13.86
CA ARG A 233 30.74 -1.70 -14.21
C ARG A 233 29.60 -2.70 -13.95
N HIS A 234 28.95 -2.63 -12.79
CA HIS A 234 27.83 -3.53 -12.45
C HIS A 234 26.65 -3.37 -13.40
N LEU A 235 26.32 -2.15 -13.84
CA LEU A 235 25.23 -1.90 -14.80
C LEU A 235 25.51 -2.51 -16.19
N ILE A 236 26.78 -2.48 -16.62
CA ILE A 236 27.18 -2.95 -17.96
C ILE A 236 27.52 -4.45 -17.94
N LYS A 237 28.19 -4.91 -16.90
CA LYS A 237 28.67 -6.29 -16.77
C LYS A 237 28.46 -6.81 -15.35
N PRO A 238 27.20 -7.14 -14.98
CA PRO A 238 26.91 -7.71 -13.67
C PRO A 238 27.58 -9.07 -13.50
N ALA A 239 28.01 -9.41 -12.28
CA ALA A 239 28.62 -10.67 -11.95
C ALA A 239 27.80 -11.41 -10.87
N PRO A 240 27.88 -12.77 -10.79
CA PRO A 240 27.11 -13.56 -9.83
C PRO A 240 27.37 -13.21 -8.35
N ARG A 241 28.51 -12.57 -8.07
CA ARG A 241 28.93 -12.18 -6.72
C ARG A 241 28.75 -10.68 -6.43
N ASP A 242 28.12 -9.98 -7.36
CA ASP A 242 27.80 -8.56 -7.20
C ASP A 242 26.57 -8.36 -6.30
#